data_628de72fc3f921591d68ea6649f152f6
#
_entry.id   628de72fc3f921591d68ea6649f152f6
#
_cell.length_a   1.000
_cell.length_b   1.000
_cell.length_c   1.000
_cell.angle_alpha   90.00
_cell.angle_beta   90.00
_cell.angle_gamma   90.00
#
_symmetry.space_group_name_H-M   'P 1'
#
loop_
_entity.id
_entity.type
_entity.pdbx_description
1 polymer ?
#
loop_
_entity_poly.entity_id
_entity_poly.type
_entity_poly.pdbx_seq_one_letter_code
_entity_poly.pdbx_strand_id
1 'polypeptide(L)'
;MFEFKLPSLGADMDEGTLLEWKVKPGEAVHKGQVVAVVDTSKAAIDIEIWQDGTLQELLAQAGDKVPVGAVLATLTAPGETALPAAARVPAIPAVTSRQRMSPAARQKAQALGLDIRTLTGSGADGAVTLADVERAATLAEAAKPAPAQAPSPTADRQLETRRAIAAAMSRSNREIPHYYLLETIAMERAQQWLEHENAGRPITERLLMAVLQLKAVALALKKYPEFNGVFQDDQFKPAASVHIGVAISLRQGGLIAPALHDVDSKALGPLMQELADLVKRCRAGSLRSSEMSDACVTVTNLGDQGVEAVMGVIYPPQVALVGFGSVARRPWVDSKGQLCVMPTVTASLAADHRVSDGHRGALFLAELRELLQQPEALQTGDTRP
;
A
#
# COMPACT_ATOMS: atom_id res chain seq x y z
N MET A 1 7.13 23.80 -17.12
CA MET A 1 7.95 23.13 -16.10
C MET A 1 7.00 22.52 -15.08
N PHE A 2 7.09 21.22 -14.80
CA PHE A 2 6.21 20.50 -13.87
C PHE A 2 7.01 20.02 -12.66
N GLU A 3 6.40 20.03 -11.49
CA GLU A 3 6.98 19.48 -10.27
C GLU A 3 6.49 18.03 -10.07
N PHE A 4 7.42 17.09 -10.00
CA PHE A 4 7.15 15.73 -9.61
C PHE A 4 7.27 15.62 -8.09
N LYS A 5 6.13 15.37 -7.43
CA LYS A 5 6.00 15.32 -5.98
C LYS A 5 5.83 13.89 -5.49
N LEU A 6 6.29 13.60 -4.27
CA LEU A 6 6.02 12.32 -3.61
C LEU A 6 4.51 12.16 -3.41
N PRO A 7 3.85 11.18 -4.07
CA PRO A 7 2.44 10.94 -3.87
C PRO A 7 2.19 10.30 -2.50
N SER A 8 0.96 10.44 -1.99
CA SER A 8 0.53 9.65 -0.84
C SER A 8 0.30 8.20 -1.28
N LEU A 9 1.07 7.28 -0.74
CA LEU A 9 1.01 5.85 -1.05
C LEU A 9 0.19 5.07 -0.01
N GLY A 10 -0.73 5.75 0.65
CA GLY A 10 -1.64 5.21 1.64
C GLY A 10 -2.19 6.31 2.54
N ALA A 11 -3.37 6.09 3.14
CA ALA A 11 -4.10 7.09 3.94
C ALA A 11 -3.32 7.59 5.18
N ASP A 12 -2.29 6.86 5.62
CA ASP A 12 -1.52 7.12 6.84
C ASP A 12 -0.03 7.36 6.55
N MET A 13 0.32 7.79 5.31
CA MET A 13 1.70 8.06 4.94
C MET A 13 2.00 9.56 5.08
N ASP A 14 2.90 9.90 6.00
CA ASP A 14 3.38 11.27 6.19
C ASP A 14 4.72 11.50 5.48
N GLU A 15 5.59 10.49 5.42
CA GLU A 15 6.92 10.55 4.80
C GLU A 15 7.33 9.22 4.18
N GLY A 16 8.32 9.25 3.25
CA GLY A 16 8.98 8.07 2.70
C GLY A 16 10.47 8.29 2.53
N THR A 17 11.25 7.21 2.49
CA THR A 17 12.70 7.29 2.23
C THR A 17 12.95 6.93 0.77
N LEU A 18 13.53 7.83 0.00
CA LEU A 18 13.93 7.57 -1.38
C LEU A 18 15.08 6.55 -1.39
N LEU A 19 14.86 5.36 -1.95
CA LEU A 19 15.90 4.33 -2.04
C LEU A 19 16.78 4.50 -3.27
N GLU A 20 16.18 4.68 -4.44
CA GLU A 20 16.91 4.84 -5.69
C GLU A 20 16.07 5.58 -6.74
N TRP A 21 16.75 6.21 -7.68
CA TRP A 21 16.20 6.70 -8.93
C TRP A 21 16.40 5.67 -10.04
N LYS A 22 15.36 5.39 -10.82
CA LYS A 22 15.43 4.51 -12.02
C LYS A 22 15.73 5.27 -13.31
N VAL A 23 15.74 6.61 -13.24
CA VAL A 23 15.91 7.54 -14.37
C VAL A 23 16.98 8.59 -14.04
N LYS A 24 17.54 9.20 -15.09
CA LYS A 24 18.60 10.19 -14.97
C LYS A 24 18.14 11.57 -15.44
N PRO A 25 18.74 12.68 -14.96
CA PRO A 25 18.52 14.00 -15.54
C PRO A 25 18.79 14.01 -17.05
N GLY A 26 17.90 14.63 -17.83
CA GLY A 26 17.92 14.65 -19.30
C GLY A 26 17.18 13.48 -19.97
N GLU A 27 16.70 12.49 -19.22
CA GLU A 27 15.98 11.34 -19.77
C GLU A 27 14.50 11.68 -20.00
N ALA A 28 13.96 11.24 -21.15
CA ALA A 28 12.54 11.34 -21.44
C ALA A 28 11.78 10.26 -20.66
N VAL A 29 10.69 10.63 -20.01
CA VAL A 29 9.85 9.74 -19.22
C VAL A 29 8.41 9.77 -19.72
N HIS A 30 7.73 8.64 -19.59
CA HIS A 30 6.35 8.46 -20.05
C HIS A 30 5.42 8.17 -18.86
N LYS A 31 4.18 8.65 -18.97
CA LYS A 31 3.13 8.37 -17.97
C LYS A 31 3.03 6.88 -17.68
N GLY A 32 3.07 6.51 -16.37
CA GLY A 32 3.07 5.13 -15.89
C GLY A 32 4.45 4.47 -15.86
N GLN A 33 5.51 5.17 -16.26
CA GLN A 33 6.88 4.67 -16.10
C GLN A 33 7.34 4.78 -14.66
N VAL A 34 7.97 3.73 -14.14
CA VAL A 34 8.60 3.74 -12.81
C VAL A 34 9.87 4.59 -12.87
N VAL A 35 9.93 5.66 -12.06
CA VAL A 35 11.03 6.62 -12.04
C VAL A 35 11.87 6.58 -10.77
N ALA A 36 11.30 6.11 -9.67
CA ALA A 36 11.99 6.04 -8.38
C ALA A 36 11.45 4.88 -7.54
N VAL A 37 12.22 4.45 -6.53
CA VAL A 37 11.78 3.53 -5.49
C VAL A 37 11.82 4.22 -4.15
N VAL A 38 10.70 4.21 -3.43
CA VAL A 38 10.57 4.82 -2.10
C VAL A 38 10.22 3.74 -1.09
N ASP A 39 10.96 3.69 0.01
CA ASP A 39 10.65 2.85 1.16
C ASP A 39 9.63 3.55 2.06
N THR A 40 8.58 2.83 2.38
CA THR A 40 7.51 3.27 3.28
C THR A 40 7.46 2.34 4.47
N SER A 41 6.65 2.68 5.48
CA SER A 41 6.40 1.80 6.63
C SER A 41 5.85 0.41 6.24
N LYS A 42 5.29 0.28 5.03
CA LYS A 42 4.64 -0.97 4.56
C LYS A 42 5.51 -1.79 3.60
N ALA A 43 6.16 -1.14 2.64
CA ALA A 43 6.97 -1.79 1.61
C ALA A 43 7.85 -0.78 0.87
N ALA A 44 8.85 -1.26 0.13
CA ALA A 44 9.46 -0.50 -0.95
C ALA A 44 8.46 -0.45 -2.11
N ILE A 45 8.19 0.75 -2.62
CA ILE A 45 7.14 1.00 -3.62
C ILE A 45 7.79 1.66 -4.83
N ASP A 46 7.49 1.12 -6.00
CA ASP A 46 7.88 1.68 -7.27
C ASP A 46 6.99 2.89 -7.59
N ILE A 47 7.60 4.09 -7.65
CA ILE A 47 6.88 5.32 -7.94
C ILE A 47 6.80 5.55 -9.43
N GLU A 48 5.57 5.61 -9.93
CA GLU A 48 5.27 5.87 -11.33
C GLU A 48 5.08 7.37 -11.58
N ILE A 49 5.52 7.85 -12.74
CA ILE A 49 5.30 9.23 -13.14
C ILE A 49 3.94 9.40 -13.82
N TRP A 50 3.26 10.51 -13.55
CA TRP A 50 1.87 10.76 -13.97
C TRP A 50 1.76 11.47 -15.34
N GLN A 51 2.88 11.96 -15.87
CA GLN A 51 2.92 12.81 -17.07
C GLN A 51 4.12 12.47 -17.92
N ASP A 52 3.99 12.68 -19.25
CA ASP A 52 5.10 12.63 -20.18
C ASP A 52 5.96 13.88 -20.03
N GLY A 53 7.29 13.74 -20.13
CA GLY A 53 8.18 14.87 -20.06
C GLY A 53 9.65 14.49 -20.12
N THR A 54 10.53 15.47 -20.00
CA THR A 54 11.97 15.26 -19.83
C THR A 54 12.39 15.70 -18.43
N LEU A 55 13.04 14.80 -17.71
CA LEU A 55 13.53 15.04 -16.35
C LEU A 55 14.65 16.09 -16.40
N GLN A 56 14.49 17.20 -15.65
CA GLN A 56 15.48 18.29 -15.64
C GLN A 56 16.46 18.16 -14.48
N GLU A 57 15.94 18.09 -13.26
CA GLU A 57 16.74 18.10 -12.06
C GLU A 57 16.12 17.17 -11.02
N LEU A 58 16.97 16.43 -10.30
CA LEU A 58 16.62 15.62 -9.14
C LEU A 58 16.87 16.47 -7.88
N LEU A 59 15.81 16.76 -7.12
CA LEU A 59 15.88 17.60 -5.92
C LEU A 59 16.07 16.76 -4.63
N ALA A 60 15.74 15.46 -4.69
CA ALA A 60 15.97 14.50 -3.61
C ALA A 60 17.03 13.48 -4.00
N GLN A 61 17.84 13.04 -3.04
CA GLN A 61 18.88 12.03 -3.23
C GLN A 61 18.50 10.70 -2.60
N ALA A 62 19.12 9.60 -3.06
CA ALA A 62 18.94 8.29 -2.44
C ALA A 62 19.40 8.33 -0.97
N GLY A 63 18.52 7.86 -0.07
CA GLY A 63 18.68 7.93 1.38
C GLY A 63 17.93 9.09 2.05
N ASP A 64 17.41 10.07 1.30
CA ASP A 64 16.66 11.18 1.86
C ASP A 64 15.27 10.75 2.34
N LYS A 65 14.89 11.21 3.53
CA LYS A 65 13.52 11.17 4.02
C LYS A 65 12.74 12.36 3.48
N VAL A 66 11.67 12.09 2.76
CA VAL A 66 10.88 13.08 2.04
C VAL A 66 9.43 13.02 2.50
N PRO A 67 8.83 14.14 2.95
CA PRO A 67 7.41 14.17 3.30
C PRO A 67 6.52 14.07 2.06
N VAL A 68 5.32 13.53 2.23
CA VAL A 68 4.30 13.47 1.17
C VAL A 68 4.01 14.87 0.64
N GLY A 69 3.95 15.01 -0.70
CA GLY A 69 3.75 16.29 -1.37
C GLY A 69 5.02 17.11 -1.63
N ALA A 70 6.17 16.72 -1.06
CA ALA A 70 7.44 17.40 -1.38
C ALA A 70 7.89 17.10 -2.82
N VAL A 71 8.57 18.08 -3.42
CA VAL A 71 9.06 17.98 -4.80
C VAL A 71 10.30 17.10 -4.84
N LEU A 72 10.23 16.00 -5.60
CA LEU A 72 11.31 15.05 -5.81
C LEU A 72 12.18 15.44 -7.01
N ALA A 73 11.56 15.93 -8.07
CA ALA A 73 12.21 16.28 -9.32
C ALA A 73 11.39 17.32 -10.11
N THR A 74 12.03 17.95 -11.09
CA THR A 74 11.38 18.86 -12.04
C THR A 74 11.44 18.30 -13.46
N LEU A 75 10.35 18.52 -14.23
CA LEU A 75 10.23 18.08 -15.61
C LEU A 75 9.88 19.24 -16.52
N THR A 76 10.29 19.16 -17.79
CA THR A 76 9.82 20.02 -18.89
C THR A 76 8.84 19.28 -19.77
N ALA A 77 7.89 20.00 -20.37
CA ALA A 77 6.99 19.44 -21.37
C ALA A 77 7.78 18.99 -22.61
N PRO A 78 7.29 17.99 -23.35
CA PRO A 78 7.92 17.57 -24.60
C PRO A 78 8.01 18.75 -25.56
N GLY A 79 9.25 19.16 -25.92
CA GLY A 79 9.50 20.25 -26.90
C GLY A 79 9.92 21.61 -26.30
N GLU A 80 10.01 21.76 -24.99
CA GLU A 80 10.44 22.99 -24.33
C GLU A 80 11.94 22.92 -23.99
N THR A 81 12.75 23.84 -24.53
CA THR A 81 14.20 23.93 -24.26
C THR A 81 14.45 24.56 -22.90
N ALA A 82 15.24 23.92 -22.07
CA ALA A 82 15.60 24.37 -20.72
C ALA A 82 16.45 25.63 -20.72
N LEU A 83 16.09 26.61 -19.87
CA LEU A 83 16.95 27.72 -19.46
C LEU A 83 17.88 27.22 -18.33
N PRO A 84 19.18 27.61 -18.35
CA PRO A 84 20.14 27.16 -17.34
C PRO A 84 19.80 27.73 -15.95
N ALA A 85 19.71 26.85 -14.96
CA ALA A 85 19.47 27.20 -13.57
C ALA A 85 20.66 28.00 -12.99
N ALA A 86 20.35 29.14 -12.37
CA ALA A 86 21.30 29.94 -11.63
C ALA A 86 21.81 29.18 -10.39
N ALA A 87 23.12 29.01 -10.31
CA ALA A 87 23.82 28.38 -9.19
C ALA A 87 23.53 29.11 -7.86
N ARG A 88 22.95 28.39 -6.89
CA ARG A 88 22.88 28.85 -5.51
C ARG A 88 24.26 28.71 -4.84
N VAL A 89 24.82 29.83 -4.41
CA VAL A 89 26.05 29.90 -3.63
C VAL A 89 25.83 29.29 -2.24
N PRO A 90 26.68 28.38 -1.74
CA PRO A 90 26.53 27.83 -0.41
C PRO A 90 26.84 28.86 0.67
N ALA A 91 25.98 28.92 1.69
CA ALA A 91 26.15 29.78 2.85
C ALA A 91 27.37 29.33 3.70
N ILE A 92 28.23 30.28 4.05
CA ILE A 92 29.41 30.06 4.87
C ILE A 92 29.01 29.82 6.33
N PRO A 93 29.49 28.76 7.00
CA PRO A 93 29.17 28.52 8.40
C PRO A 93 29.92 29.52 9.32
N ALA A 94 29.19 30.01 10.31
CA ALA A 94 29.70 30.97 11.32
C ALA A 94 30.85 30.37 12.13
N VAL A 95 31.86 31.22 12.39
CA VAL A 95 33.07 30.93 13.14
C VAL A 95 32.74 30.67 14.62
N THR A 96 32.95 29.46 15.10
CA THR A 96 32.85 29.11 16.52
C THR A 96 34.18 29.39 17.22
N SER A 97 34.12 30.03 18.42
CA SER A 97 35.23 30.38 19.28
C SER A 97 36.13 29.17 19.61
N ARG A 98 37.44 29.31 19.45
CA ARG A 98 38.43 28.28 19.78
C ARG A 98 38.53 28.14 21.31
N GLN A 99 38.16 27.02 21.82
CA GLN A 99 38.31 26.61 23.21
C GLN A 99 39.82 26.42 23.51
N ARG A 100 40.33 27.02 24.63
CA ARG A 100 41.73 26.87 25.05
C ARG A 100 41.95 25.45 25.62
N MET A 101 42.99 24.77 25.11
CA MET A 101 43.30 23.37 25.48
C MET A 101 44.82 23.16 25.44
N SER A 102 45.37 22.39 26.39
CA SER A 102 46.78 22.04 26.35
C SER A 102 47.10 21.10 25.18
N PRO A 103 48.33 21.15 24.60
CA PRO A 103 48.72 20.27 23.49
C PRO A 103 48.57 18.78 23.83
N ALA A 104 48.91 18.38 25.07
CA ALA A 104 48.78 17.00 25.54
C ALA A 104 47.30 16.54 25.67
N ALA A 105 46.41 17.43 26.16
CA ALA A 105 44.96 17.15 26.21
C ALA A 105 44.34 16.97 24.87
N ARG A 106 44.75 17.77 23.88
CA ARG A 106 44.28 17.70 22.46
C ARG A 106 44.67 16.36 21.81
N GLN A 107 45.94 15.97 21.97
CA GLN A 107 46.44 14.72 21.42
C GLN A 107 45.72 13.49 22.03
N LYS A 108 45.48 13.52 23.36
CA LYS A 108 44.78 12.47 24.04
C LYS A 108 43.30 12.39 23.69
N ALA A 109 42.60 13.53 23.54
CA ALA A 109 41.20 13.59 23.12
C ALA A 109 41.02 13.05 21.67
N GLN A 110 41.97 13.41 20.78
CA GLN A 110 41.96 12.85 19.41
C GLN A 110 42.22 11.34 19.39
N ALA A 111 43.16 10.84 20.20
CA ALA A 111 43.44 9.40 20.29
C ALA A 111 42.25 8.59 20.84
N LEU A 112 41.41 9.20 21.68
CA LEU A 112 40.23 8.60 22.29
C LEU A 112 38.92 8.90 21.52
N GLY A 113 38.97 9.66 20.41
CA GLY A 113 37.78 9.99 19.60
C GLY A 113 36.75 10.88 20.31
N LEU A 114 37.18 11.67 21.33
CA LEU A 114 36.28 12.54 22.10
C LEU A 114 36.09 13.89 21.41
N ASP A 115 34.83 14.35 21.33
CA ASP A 115 34.52 15.68 20.77
C ASP A 115 34.98 16.77 21.77
N ILE A 116 36.00 17.48 21.41
CA ILE A 116 36.66 18.54 22.21
C ILE A 116 35.67 19.65 22.64
N ARG A 117 34.58 19.86 21.86
CA ARG A 117 33.57 20.90 22.12
C ARG A 117 32.66 20.59 23.30
N THR A 118 32.56 19.34 23.67
CA THR A 118 31.68 18.86 24.79
C THR A 118 32.42 18.79 26.12
N LEU A 119 33.75 19.00 26.15
CA LEU A 119 34.58 18.91 27.34
C LEU A 119 34.57 20.22 28.13
N THR A 120 34.24 20.12 29.43
CA THR A 120 34.33 21.26 30.36
C THR A 120 35.72 21.31 30.95
N GLY A 121 36.46 22.39 30.73
CA GLY A 121 37.81 22.55 31.26
C GLY A 121 37.84 22.97 32.72
N SER A 122 38.68 22.31 33.54
CA SER A 122 38.94 22.64 34.96
C SER A 122 40.22 23.46 35.17
N GLY A 123 40.97 23.76 34.11
CA GLY A 123 42.21 24.53 34.21
C GLY A 123 41.99 26.05 34.32
N ALA A 124 43.08 26.81 34.50
CA ALA A 124 43.02 28.27 34.54
C ALA A 124 42.35 28.88 33.30
N ASP A 125 41.47 29.82 33.52
CA ASP A 125 40.66 30.48 32.47
C ASP A 125 39.75 29.51 31.65
N GLY A 126 39.30 28.37 32.26
CA GLY A 126 38.45 27.40 31.62
C GLY A 126 39.15 26.51 30.59
N ALA A 127 40.49 26.40 30.65
CA ALA A 127 41.25 25.54 29.75
C ALA A 127 41.03 24.06 30.05
N VAL A 128 40.85 23.23 28.98
CA VAL A 128 40.71 21.79 29.13
C VAL A 128 42.06 21.14 29.39
N THR A 129 42.17 20.43 30.55
CA THR A 129 43.38 19.75 30.96
C THR A 129 43.39 18.27 30.56
N LEU A 130 44.54 17.58 30.69
CA LEU A 130 44.64 16.15 30.43
C LEU A 130 43.71 15.32 31.33
N ALA A 131 43.63 15.74 32.63
CA ALA A 131 42.75 15.09 33.61
C ALA A 131 41.26 15.19 33.28
N ASP A 132 40.82 16.27 32.58
CA ASP A 132 39.43 16.42 32.13
C ASP A 132 39.11 15.46 30.99
N VAL A 133 40.07 15.26 30.07
CA VAL A 133 39.94 14.30 28.97
C VAL A 133 39.88 12.87 29.49
N GLU A 134 40.72 12.50 30.49
CA GLU A 134 40.71 11.15 31.10
C GLU A 134 39.44 10.91 31.88
N ARG A 135 38.93 11.90 32.62
CA ARG A 135 37.67 11.82 33.34
C ARG A 135 36.49 11.66 32.38
N ALA A 136 36.49 12.41 31.30
CA ALA A 136 35.46 12.29 30.24
C ALA A 136 35.51 10.92 29.55
N ALA A 137 36.69 10.36 29.31
CA ALA A 137 36.87 9.02 28.76
C ALA A 137 36.30 7.94 29.69
N THR A 138 36.59 8.01 31.00
CA THR A 138 36.09 7.09 31.99
C THR A 138 34.57 7.17 32.14
N LEU A 139 34.00 8.35 32.10
CA LEU A 139 32.54 8.57 32.10
C LEU A 139 31.87 8.09 30.80
N ALA A 140 32.51 8.25 29.65
CA ALA A 140 32.02 7.74 28.37
C ALA A 140 32.08 6.21 28.31
N GLU A 141 33.07 5.58 28.92
CA GLU A 141 33.22 4.14 29.03
C GLU A 141 32.23 3.52 30.03
N ALA A 142 31.97 4.21 31.15
CA ALA A 142 30.95 3.82 32.13
C ALA A 142 29.51 4.09 31.63
N ALA A 143 29.32 5.03 30.73
CA ALA A 143 28.04 5.36 30.09
C ALA A 143 27.76 4.54 28.84
N LYS A 144 28.64 3.63 28.39
CA LYS A 144 28.29 2.65 27.36
C LYS A 144 27.21 1.74 27.94
N PRO A 145 25.93 1.87 27.50
CA PRO A 145 24.94 0.85 27.82
C PRO A 145 25.50 -0.47 27.29
N ALA A 146 25.34 -1.56 28.08
CA ALA A 146 25.49 -2.89 27.52
C ALA A 146 24.77 -2.92 26.17
N PRO A 147 25.32 -3.55 25.11
CA PRO A 147 24.71 -3.52 23.81
C PRO A 147 23.29 -4.07 23.95
N ALA A 148 22.32 -3.18 24.10
CA ALA A 148 20.95 -3.48 23.83
C ALA A 148 21.00 -3.99 22.38
N GLN A 149 20.64 -5.25 22.17
CA GLN A 149 20.49 -5.81 20.82
C GLN A 149 19.64 -4.79 20.07
N ALA A 150 20.25 -4.08 19.14
CA ALA A 150 19.51 -3.18 18.26
C ALA A 150 18.35 -4.00 17.68
N PRO A 151 17.10 -3.55 17.83
CA PRO A 151 15.97 -4.27 17.28
C PRO A 151 16.28 -4.57 15.82
N SER A 152 16.04 -5.79 15.37
CA SER A 152 16.34 -6.14 13.99
C SER A 152 15.51 -5.23 13.09
N PRO A 153 16.02 -4.69 11.97
CA PRO A 153 15.28 -3.81 11.07
C PRO A 153 13.91 -4.36 10.65
N THR A 154 13.78 -5.69 10.69
CA THR A 154 12.54 -6.42 10.42
C THR A 154 11.49 -6.27 11.54
N ALA A 155 11.92 -6.22 12.82
CA ALA A 155 11.00 -6.08 13.95
C ALA A 155 10.41 -4.66 14.02
N ASP A 156 11.22 -3.64 13.77
CA ASP A 156 10.76 -2.24 13.73
C ASP A 156 9.76 -2.04 12.60
N ARG A 157 10.03 -2.57 11.41
CA ARG A 157 9.13 -2.50 10.26
C ARG A 157 7.78 -3.19 10.51
N GLN A 158 7.78 -4.34 11.19
CA GLN A 158 6.54 -5.02 11.58
C GLN A 158 5.72 -4.19 12.58
N LEU A 159 6.38 -3.53 13.54
CA LEU A 159 5.72 -2.67 14.52
C LEU A 159 5.11 -1.44 13.84
N GLU A 160 5.81 -0.79 12.92
CA GLU A 160 5.31 0.34 12.14
C GLU A 160 4.11 -0.05 11.28
N THR A 161 4.19 -1.17 10.55
CA THR A 161 3.06 -1.70 9.78
C THR A 161 1.84 -1.96 10.67
N ARG A 162 2.05 -2.54 11.87
CA ARG A 162 0.97 -2.79 12.81
C ARG A 162 0.35 -1.49 13.34
N ARG A 163 1.16 -0.46 13.60
CA ARG A 163 0.69 0.87 14.03
C ARG A 163 -0.15 1.53 12.94
N ALA A 164 0.29 1.50 11.67
CA ALA A 164 -0.45 2.06 10.55
C ALA A 164 -1.81 1.35 10.36
N ILE A 165 -1.85 0.01 10.42
CA ILE A 165 -3.10 -0.75 10.36
C ILE A 165 -4.02 -0.38 11.54
N ALA A 166 -3.48 -0.26 12.76
CA ALA A 166 -4.26 0.10 13.94
C ALA A 166 -4.87 1.51 13.79
N ALA A 167 -4.10 2.48 13.28
CA ALA A 167 -4.58 3.83 13.02
C ALA A 167 -5.70 3.84 11.99
N ALA A 168 -5.51 3.16 10.83
CA ALA A 168 -6.51 3.08 9.77
C ALA A 168 -7.81 2.41 10.25
N MET A 169 -7.73 1.30 10.95
CA MET A 169 -8.92 0.58 11.46
C MET A 169 -9.63 1.36 12.58
N SER A 170 -8.88 2.01 13.47
CA SER A 170 -9.45 2.88 14.50
C SER A 170 -10.17 4.10 13.88
N ARG A 171 -9.60 4.67 12.84
CA ARG A 171 -10.22 5.75 12.07
C ARG A 171 -11.50 5.27 11.41
N SER A 172 -11.44 4.14 10.72
CA SER A 172 -12.60 3.54 10.05
C SER A 172 -13.78 3.34 11.01
N ASN A 173 -13.54 2.73 12.17
CA ASN A 173 -14.60 2.48 13.16
C ASN A 173 -15.18 3.76 13.78
N ARG A 174 -14.40 4.85 13.86
CA ARG A 174 -14.90 6.13 14.39
C ARG A 174 -15.70 6.94 13.37
N GLU A 175 -15.25 6.92 12.10
CA GLU A 175 -15.71 7.86 11.08
C GLU A 175 -16.76 7.25 10.15
N ILE A 176 -16.74 5.93 9.95
CA ILE A 176 -17.64 5.24 9.01
C ILE A 176 -18.76 4.54 9.77
N PRO A 177 -20.01 4.96 9.59
CA PRO A 177 -21.17 4.23 10.12
C PRO A 177 -21.42 2.99 9.27
N HIS A 178 -20.74 1.88 9.62
CA HIS A 178 -20.86 0.62 8.91
C HIS A 178 -22.26 0.02 9.06
N TYR A 179 -22.78 -0.55 7.97
CA TYR A 179 -23.81 -1.56 8.03
C TYR A 179 -23.31 -2.85 7.33
N TYR A 180 -23.86 -3.98 7.71
CA TYR A 180 -23.41 -5.27 7.25
C TYR A 180 -24.56 -6.09 6.71
N LEU A 181 -24.38 -6.72 5.55
CA LEU A 181 -25.30 -7.68 4.97
C LEU A 181 -24.54 -8.97 4.61
N LEU A 182 -25.26 -10.08 4.66
CA LEU A 182 -24.74 -11.40 4.33
C LEU A 182 -25.70 -12.09 3.37
N GLU A 183 -25.15 -12.77 2.38
CA GLU A 183 -25.89 -13.58 1.41
C GLU A 183 -25.22 -14.94 1.25
N THR A 184 -25.97 -16.02 1.38
CA THR A 184 -25.48 -17.37 1.10
C THR A 184 -25.78 -17.72 -0.35
N ILE A 185 -24.74 -17.98 -1.13
CA ILE A 185 -24.79 -18.19 -2.57
C ILE A 185 -24.47 -19.64 -2.89
N ALA A 186 -25.34 -20.32 -3.68
CA ALA A 186 -25.06 -21.63 -4.23
C ALA A 186 -23.93 -21.55 -5.27
N MET A 187 -22.94 -22.42 -5.18
CA MET A 187 -21.73 -22.37 -6.01
C MET A 187 -21.58 -23.53 -6.98
N GLU A 188 -22.57 -24.42 -7.07
CA GLU A 188 -22.49 -25.63 -7.89
C GLU A 188 -22.23 -25.30 -9.36
N ARG A 189 -22.98 -24.37 -9.93
CA ARG A 189 -22.81 -23.97 -11.34
C ARG A 189 -21.43 -23.35 -11.58
N ALA A 190 -21.00 -22.46 -10.70
CA ALA A 190 -19.71 -21.83 -10.80
C ALA A 190 -18.54 -22.83 -10.68
N GLN A 191 -18.67 -23.83 -9.79
CA GLN A 191 -17.67 -24.90 -9.65
C GLN A 191 -17.62 -25.81 -10.87
N GLN A 192 -18.78 -26.30 -11.34
CA GLN A 192 -18.85 -27.18 -12.52
C GLN A 192 -18.29 -26.48 -13.76
N TRP A 193 -18.65 -25.22 -13.95
CA TRP A 193 -18.11 -24.41 -15.05
C TRP A 193 -16.60 -24.27 -14.95
N LEU A 194 -16.08 -23.94 -13.76
CA LEU A 194 -14.66 -23.76 -13.51
C LEU A 194 -13.86 -25.06 -13.73
N GLU A 195 -14.42 -26.20 -13.29
CA GLU A 195 -13.83 -27.54 -13.54
C GLU A 195 -13.76 -27.83 -15.04
N HIS A 196 -14.84 -27.54 -15.78
CA HIS A 196 -14.89 -27.73 -17.25
C HIS A 196 -13.86 -26.84 -17.96
N GLU A 197 -13.81 -25.56 -17.65
CA GLU A 197 -12.84 -24.62 -18.23
C GLU A 197 -11.38 -25.00 -17.92
N ASN A 198 -11.13 -25.50 -16.74
CA ASN A 198 -9.79 -25.89 -16.30
C ASN A 198 -9.36 -27.29 -16.83
N ALA A 199 -10.27 -28.11 -17.34
CA ALA A 199 -9.93 -29.43 -17.85
C ALA A 199 -8.96 -29.41 -19.06
N GLY A 200 -9.10 -28.37 -19.90
CA GLY A 200 -8.23 -28.15 -21.06
C GLY A 200 -7.03 -27.21 -20.82
N ARG A 201 -6.87 -26.67 -19.59
CA ARG A 201 -5.82 -25.68 -19.27
C ARG A 201 -4.63 -26.31 -18.57
N PRO A 202 -3.39 -25.90 -18.91
CA PRO A 202 -2.22 -26.24 -18.13
C PRO A 202 -2.35 -25.67 -16.70
N ILE A 203 -1.70 -26.30 -15.73
CA ILE A 203 -1.80 -25.93 -14.30
C ILE A 203 -1.53 -24.44 -14.07
N THR A 204 -0.58 -23.86 -14.81
CA THR A 204 -0.17 -22.45 -14.70
C THR A 204 -1.20 -21.46 -15.23
N GLU A 205 -2.18 -21.91 -16.02
CA GLU A 205 -3.21 -21.08 -16.65
C GLU A 205 -4.62 -21.36 -16.10
N ARG A 206 -4.73 -22.21 -15.07
CA ARG A 206 -5.99 -22.54 -14.45
C ARG A 206 -6.59 -21.33 -13.75
N LEU A 207 -7.88 -21.14 -13.96
CA LEU A 207 -8.67 -20.12 -13.28
C LEU A 207 -8.96 -20.57 -11.84
N LEU A 208 -8.94 -19.62 -10.92
CA LEU A 208 -9.34 -19.83 -9.53
C LEU A 208 -10.73 -19.27 -9.27
N MET A 209 -11.45 -19.82 -8.30
CA MET A 209 -12.75 -19.30 -7.87
C MET A 209 -12.67 -17.82 -7.48
N ALA A 210 -11.56 -17.39 -6.90
CA ALA A 210 -11.32 -15.99 -6.54
C ALA A 210 -11.44 -15.02 -7.74
N VAL A 211 -11.02 -15.43 -8.93
CA VAL A 211 -11.14 -14.59 -10.14
C VAL A 211 -12.59 -14.44 -10.60
N LEU A 212 -13.39 -15.51 -10.51
CA LEU A 212 -14.83 -15.42 -10.76
C LEU A 212 -15.52 -14.49 -9.78
N GLN A 213 -15.18 -14.60 -8.48
CA GLN A 213 -15.70 -13.74 -7.43
C GLN A 213 -15.31 -12.26 -7.67
N LEU A 214 -14.05 -11.97 -7.97
CA LEU A 214 -13.58 -10.61 -8.28
C LEU A 214 -14.30 -10.02 -9.49
N LYS A 215 -14.45 -10.81 -10.57
CA LYS A 215 -15.16 -10.38 -11.77
C LYS A 215 -16.65 -10.11 -11.51
N ALA A 216 -17.32 -10.99 -10.76
CA ALA A 216 -18.73 -10.81 -10.39
C ALA A 216 -18.91 -9.56 -9.52
N VAL A 217 -18.02 -9.30 -8.54
CA VAL A 217 -18.03 -8.06 -7.75
C VAL A 217 -17.84 -6.84 -8.65
N ALA A 218 -16.90 -6.88 -9.58
CA ALA A 218 -16.65 -5.75 -10.50
C ALA A 218 -17.87 -5.41 -11.36
N LEU A 219 -18.55 -6.42 -11.89
CA LEU A 219 -19.77 -6.21 -12.69
C LEU A 219 -20.95 -5.73 -11.82
N ALA A 220 -21.08 -6.23 -10.60
CA ALA A 220 -22.07 -5.71 -9.66
C ALA A 220 -21.79 -4.24 -9.29
N LEU A 221 -20.53 -3.85 -9.08
CA LEU A 221 -20.13 -2.45 -8.83
C LEU A 221 -20.45 -1.51 -9.98
N LYS A 222 -20.34 -1.98 -11.22
CA LYS A 222 -20.73 -1.21 -12.41
C LYS A 222 -22.22 -0.89 -12.42
N LYS A 223 -23.05 -1.81 -11.94
CA LYS A 223 -24.50 -1.63 -11.83
C LYS A 223 -24.92 -0.82 -10.60
N TYR A 224 -24.12 -0.89 -9.52
CA TYR A 224 -24.35 -0.21 -8.26
C TYR A 224 -23.16 0.68 -7.90
N PRO A 225 -22.99 1.83 -8.61
CA PRO A 225 -21.79 2.67 -8.51
C PRO A 225 -21.63 3.34 -7.14
N GLU A 226 -22.66 3.39 -6.31
CA GLU A 226 -22.60 3.90 -4.94
C GLU A 226 -21.67 3.09 -4.03
N PHE A 227 -21.30 1.85 -4.40
CA PHE A 227 -20.31 1.04 -3.71
C PHE A 227 -18.90 1.14 -4.30
N ASN A 228 -18.73 1.87 -5.42
CA ASN A 228 -17.48 2.02 -6.13
C ASN A 228 -16.96 3.46 -6.05
N GLY A 229 -16.20 3.78 -5.03
CA GLY A 229 -15.67 5.12 -4.84
C GLY A 229 -15.14 5.38 -3.45
N VAL A 230 -14.96 6.67 -3.15
CA VAL A 230 -14.42 7.14 -1.88
C VAL A 230 -15.29 8.24 -1.25
N PHE A 231 -15.28 8.32 0.08
CA PHE A 231 -15.95 9.40 0.81
C PHE A 231 -14.89 10.32 1.41
N GLN A 232 -14.80 11.53 0.86
CA GLN A 232 -13.82 12.54 1.24
C GLN A 232 -14.46 13.94 1.22
N ASP A 233 -14.06 14.82 2.12
CA ASP A 233 -14.54 16.20 2.22
C ASP A 233 -16.07 16.26 2.34
N ASP A 234 -16.64 15.35 3.17
CA ASP A 234 -18.09 15.15 3.37
C ASP A 234 -18.89 14.88 2.08
N GLN A 235 -18.23 14.34 1.06
CA GLN A 235 -18.85 14.01 -0.21
C GLN A 235 -18.44 12.63 -0.72
N PHE A 236 -19.37 11.92 -1.31
CA PHE A 236 -19.09 10.73 -2.08
C PHE A 236 -18.55 11.10 -3.46
N LYS A 237 -17.41 10.53 -3.80
CA LYS A 237 -16.75 10.68 -5.10
C LYS A 237 -16.76 9.31 -5.79
N PRO A 238 -17.67 9.06 -6.76
CA PRO A 238 -17.70 7.81 -7.49
C PRO A 238 -16.42 7.64 -8.32
N ALA A 239 -15.92 6.42 -8.39
CA ALA A 239 -14.79 6.10 -9.26
C ALA A 239 -15.25 5.89 -10.72
N ALA A 240 -14.46 6.38 -11.68
CA ALA A 240 -14.75 6.22 -13.10
C ALA A 240 -14.49 4.79 -13.61
N SER A 241 -13.56 4.08 -12.97
CA SER A 241 -13.18 2.69 -13.28
C SER A 241 -13.40 1.79 -12.07
N VAL A 242 -13.38 0.47 -12.26
CA VAL A 242 -13.53 -0.49 -11.17
C VAL A 242 -12.16 -1.09 -10.84
N HIS A 243 -11.50 -0.52 -9.83
CA HIS A 243 -10.23 -0.99 -9.30
C HIS A 243 -10.45 -1.68 -7.95
N ILE A 244 -10.20 -2.98 -7.90
CA ILE A 244 -10.47 -3.79 -6.70
C ILE A 244 -9.20 -3.99 -5.90
N GLY A 245 -9.17 -3.49 -4.67
CA GLY A 245 -8.15 -3.84 -3.68
C GLY A 245 -8.31 -5.29 -3.25
N VAL A 246 -7.34 -6.14 -3.56
CA VAL A 246 -7.35 -7.55 -3.17
C VAL A 246 -6.61 -7.72 -1.85
N ALA A 247 -7.30 -8.15 -0.82
CA ALA A 247 -6.70 -8.37 0.51
C ALA A 247 -5.73 -9.55 0.48
N ILE A 248 -4.43 -9.27 0.66
CA ILE A 248 -3.35 -10.26 0.62
C ILE A 248 -2.64 -10.29 1.97
N SER A 249 -2.58 -11.47 2.59
CA SER A 249 -1.81 -11.69 3.80
C SER A 249 -0.33 -11.83 3.49
N LEU A 250 0.51 -11.11 4.23
CA LEU A 250 1.96 -11.17 4.11
C LEU A 250 2.55 -12.27 4.99
N ARG A 251 3.62 -12.94 4.52
CA ARG A 251 4.29 -14.04 5.26
C ARG A 251 4.85 -13.60 6.60
N GLN A 252 5.24 -12.34 6.72
CA GLN A 252 5.83 -11.77 7.93
C GLN A 252 4.77 -11.14 8.87
N GLY A 253 3.50 -11.34 8.58
CA GLY A 253 2.37 -10.71 9.24
C GLY A 253 1.98 -9.38 8.59
N GLY A 254 0.72 -8.98 8.80
CA GLY A 254 0.11 -7.82 8.15
C GLY A 254 -0.76 -8.19 6.96
N LEU A 255 -1.57 -7.22 6.54
CA LEU A 255 -2.50 -7.31 5.43
C LEU A 255 -2.31 -6.08 4.54
N ILE A 256 -2.22 -6.28 3.23
CA ILE A 256 -2.22 -5.20 2.24
C ILE A 256 -3.33 -5.51 1.22
N ALA A 257 -3.95 -4.47 0.67
CA ALA A 257 -5.00 -4.62 -0.33
C ALA A 257 -4.65 -3.83 -1.61
N PRO A 258 -3.64 -4.29 -2.38
CA PRO A 258 -3.25 -3.62 -3.62
C PRO A 258 -4.35 -3.71 -4.67
N ALA A 259 -4.46 -2.66 -5.49
CA ALA A 259 -5.45 -2.54 -6.54
C ALA A 259 -5.15 -3.46 -7.73
N LEU A 260 -6.15 -4.25 -8.12
CA LEU A 260 -6.24 -4.89 -9.42
C LEU A 260 -7.07 -3.98 -10.31
N HIS A 261 -6.47 -3.43 -11.37
CA HIS A 261 -7.09 -2.37 -12.16
C HIS A 261 -8.07 -2.91 -13.20
N ASP A 262 -9.13 -2.11 -13.49
CA ASP A 262 -10.09 -2.31 -14.58
C ASP A 262 -10.67 -3.74 -14.65
N VAL A 263 -11.06 -4.28 -13.48
CA VAL A 263 -11.49 -5.67 -13.33
C VAL A 263 -12.75 -5.97 -14.15
N ASP A 264 -13.64 -4.99 -14.28
CA ASP A 264 -14.89 -5.10 -15.04
C ASP A 264 -14.67 -5.28 -16.54
N SER A 265 -13.61 -4.72 -17.10
CA SER A 265 -13.34 -4.73 -18.54
C SER A 265 -12.48 -5.93 -19.01
N LYS A 266 -11.81 -6.63 -18.10
CA LYS A 266 -10.86 -7.69 -18.43
C LYS A 266 -11.52 -9.06 -18.51
N ALA A 267 -11.08 -9.89 -19.44
CA ALA A 267 -11.45 -11.30 -19.49
C ALA A 267 -10.80 -12.09 -18.35
N LEU A 268 -11.37 -13.23 -17.98
CA LEU A 268 -10.94 -14.02 -16.81
C LEU A 268 -9.49 -14.52 -16.91
N GLY A 269 -9.02 -14.90 -18.11
CA GLY A 269 -7.64 -15.39 -18.31
C GLY A 269 -6.58 -14.32 -17.99
N PRO A 270 -6.60 -13.15 -18.65
CA PRO A 270 -5.74 -12.02 -18.32
C PRO A 270 -5.87 -11.58 -16.84
N LEU A 271 -7.09 -11.52 -16.32
CA LEU A 271 -7.35 -11.13 -14.94
C LEU A 271 -6.68 -12.10 -13.94
N MET A 272 -6.69 -13.42 -14.24
CA MET A 272 -6.01 -14.43 -13.43
C MET A 272 -4.48 -14.24 -13.44
N GLN A 273 -3.91 -13.94 -14.60
CA GLN A 273 -2.48 -13.70 -14.74
C GLN A 273 -2.05 -12.45 -13.96
N GLU A 274 -2.80 -11.37 -14.07
CA GLU A 274 -2.55 -10.13 -13.33
C GLU A 274 -2.68 -10.34 -11.81
N LEU A 275 -3.70 -11.08 -11.37
CA LEU A 275 -3.87 -11.44 -9.95
C LEU A 275 -2.66 -12.24 -9.42
N ALA A 276 -2.21 -13.23 -10.18
CA ALA A 276 -1.05 -14.05 -9.80
C ALA A 276 0.23 -13.21 -9.71
N ASP A 277 0.45 -12.31 -10.67
CA ASP A 277 1.59 -11.38 -10.65
C ASP A 277 1.50 -10.39 -9.48
N LEU A 278 0.32 -9.80 -9.25
CA LEU A 278 0.08 -8.89 -8.13
C LEU A 278 0.39 -9.57 -6.78
N VAL A 279 -0.08 -10.80 -6.56
CA VAL A 279 0.21 -11.59 -5.35
C VAL A 279 1.70 -11.86 -5.21
N LYS A 280 2.39 -12.21 -6.31
CA LYS A 280 3.84 -12.45 -6.31
C LYS A 280 4.61 -11.18 -5.93
N ARG A 281 4.32 -10.04 -6.56
CA ARG A 281 4.96 -8.75 -6.29
C ARG A 281 4.64 -8.23 -4.88
N CYS A 282 3.40 -8.37 -4.43
CA CYS A 282 2.99 -8.05 -3.07
C CYS A 282 3.85 -8.80 -2.02
N ARG A 283 4.04 -10.12 -2.21
CA ARG A 283 4.86 -10.94 -1.31
C ARG A 283 6.37 -10.66 -1.42
N ALA A 284 6.82 -10.15 -2.55
CA ALA A 284 8.20 -9.71 -2.77
C ALA A 284 8.47 -8.28 -2.26
N GLY A 285 7.42 -7.52 -1.90
CA GLY A 285 7.54 -6.13 -1.48
C GLY A 285 7.85 -5.16 -2.61
N SER A 286 7.43 -5.47 -3.85
CA SER A 286 7.63 -4.65 -5.06
C SER A 286 6.28 -4.29 -5.70
N LEU A 287 5.50 -3.48 -4.99
CA LEU A 287 4.23 -2.95 -5.47
C LEU A 287 4.44 -1.60 -6.15
N ARG A 288 3.56 -1.27 -7.09
CA ARG A 288 3.55 0.02 -7.76
C ARG A 288 2.73 1.03 -6.95
N SER A 289 3.01 2.32 -7.14
CA SER A 289 2.26 3.39 -6.47
C SER A 289 0.77 3.37 -6.79
N SER A 290 0.40 3.15 -8.06
CA SER A 290 -0.99 3.02 -8.50
C SER A 290 -1.71 1.84 -7.83
N GLU A 291 -1.03 0.73 -7.61
CA GLU A 291 -1.59 -0.43 -6.91
C GLU A 291 -1.89 -0.13 -5.43
N MET A 292 -1.17 0.83 -4.83
CA MET A 292 -1.40 1.23 -3.44
C MET A 292 -2.47 2.31 -3.27
N SER A 293 -2.68 3.17 -4.29
CA SER A 293 -3.57 4.34 -4.22
C SER A 293 -4.94 4.16 -4.85
N ASP A 294 -5.06 3.32 -5.88
CA ASP A 294 -6.20 3.38 -6.80
C ASP A 294 -7.39 2.49 -6.41
N ALA A 295 -7.24 1.66 -5.37
CA ALA A 295 -8.31 0.77 -4.94
C ALA A 295 -9.58 1.54 -4.51
N CYS A 296 -10.70 1.32 -5.21
CA CYS A 296 -11.98 1.98 -4.94
C CYS A 296 -12.87 1.17 -3.99
N VAL A 297 -12.66 -0.13 -3.91
CA VAL A 297 -13.34 -1.09 -3.04
C VAL A 297 -12.37 -2.20 -2.69
N THR A 298 -12.51 -2.80 -1.51
CA THR A 298 -11.68 -3.94 -1.11
C THR A 298 -12.47 -5.23 -1.18
N VAL A 299 -11.86 -6.29 -1.71
CA VAL A 299 -12.37 -7.67 -1.63
C VAL A 299 -11.43 -8.51 -0.78
N THR A 300 -11.99 -9.18 0.22
CA THR A 300 -11.27 -10.12 1.08
C THR A 300 -11.85 -11.53 0.94
N ASN A 301 -10.98 -12.54 0.85
CA ASN A 301 -11.36 -13.92 0.78
C ASN A 301 -10.61 -14.72 1.86
N LEU A 302 -11.36 -15.30 2.78
CA LEU A 302 -10.86 -16.16 3.85
C LEU A 302 -11.24 -17.62 3.66
N GLY A 303 -11.66 -18.01 2.44
CA GLY A 303 -12.05 -19.36 2.11
C GLY A 303 -10.98 -20.41 2.38
N ASP A 304 -9.74 -20.10 2.07
CA ASP A 304 -8.58 -20.97 2.31
C ASP A 304 -8.29 -21.17 3.82
N GLN A 305 -8.81 -20.30 4.69
CA GLN A 305 -8.68 -20.39 6.14
C GLN A 305 -9.82 -21.20 6.78
N GLY A 306 -10.80 -21.65 6.01
CA GLY A 306 -11.96 -22.40 6.50
C GLY A 306 -13.00 -21.56 7.25
N VAL A 307 -12.93 -20.22 7.15
CA VAL A 307 -13.88 -19.31 7.81
C VAL A 307 -15.19 -19.30 7.04
N GLU A 308 -16.32 -19.41 7.74
CA GLU A 308 -17.64 -19.44 7.13
C GLU A 308 -18.05 -18.13 6.47
N ALA A 309 -17.77 -17.01 7.15
CA ALA A 309 -18.06 -15.66 6.69
C ALA A 309 -17.06 -14.69 7.29
N VAL A 310 -16.84 -13.56 6.63
CA VAL A 310 -16.00 -12.47 7.11
C VAL A 310 -16.78 -11.17 7.04
N MET A 311 -16.86 -10.45 8.16
CA MET A 311 -17.39 -9.09 8.20
C MET A 311 -16.20 -8.15 8.35
N GLY A 312 -15.78 -7.55 7.23
CA GLY A 312 -14.60 -6.71 7.17
C GLY A 312 -14.87 -5.28 7.67
N VAL A 313 -13.80 -4.60 8.05
CA VAL A 313 -13.82 -3.17 8.35
C VAL A 313 -13.38 -2.42 7.08
N ILE A 314 -14.15 -1.45 6.64
CA ILE A 314 -13.88 -0.67 5.42
C ILE A 314 -12.53 0.04 5.56
N TYR A 315 -11.73 0.05 4.51
CA TYR A 315 -10.44 0.75 4.49
C TYR A 315 -10.65 2.21 4.02
N PRO A 316 -10.53 3.21 4.92
CA PRO A 316 -10.75 4.60 4.52
C PRO A 316 -9.77 5.03 3.42
N PRO A 317 -10.20 5.82 2.42
CA PRO A 317 -11.48 6.51 2.28
C PRO A 317 -12.54 5.73 1.48
N GLN A 318 -12.35 4.43 1.19
CA GLN A 318 -13.33 3.59 0.48
C GLN A 318 -14.67 3.57 1.22
N VAL A 319 -15.74 3.22 0.49
CA VAL A 319 -17.12 3.19 1.03
C VAL A 319 -17.69 1.77 1.15
N ALA A 320 -16.97 0.75 0.66
CA ALA A 320 -17.43 -0.63 0.73
C ALA A 320 -16.27 -1.63 0.81
N LEU A 321 -16.56 -2.79 1.41
CA LEU A 321 -15.73 -3.97 1.42
C LEU A 321 -16.61 -5.21 1.22
N VAL A 322 -16.22 -6.08 0.29
CA VAL A 322 -16.89 -7.36 0.03
C VAL A 322 -16.04 -8.50 0.57
N GLY A 323 -16.64 -9.39 1.35
CA GLY A 323 -15.98 -10.54 1.92
C GLY A 323 -16.54 -11.87 1.41
N PHE A 324 -15.67 -12.85 1.22
CA PHE A 324 -16.06 -14.23 0.91
C PHE A 324 -15.51 -15.20 1.96
N GLY A 325 -16.37 -16.07 2.45
CA GLY A 325 -15.98 -17.20 3.29
C GLY A 325 -15.56 -18.42 2.47
N SER A 326 -15.40 -19.55 3.15
CA SER A 326 -15.08 -20.83 2.53
C SER A 326 -16.29 -21.41 1.75
N VAL A 327 -16.00 -22.01 0.60
CA VAL A 327 -17.01 -22.85 -0.08
C VAL A 327 -17.13 -24.16 0.67
N ALA A 328 -18.32 -24.40 1.24
CA ALA A 328 -18.60 -25.58 2.03
C ALA A 328 -19.91 -26.25 1.58
N ARG A 329 -19.99 -27.57 1.70
CA ARG A 329 -21.21 -28.32 1.42
C ARG A 329 -22.19 -28.17 2.59
N ARG A 330 -23.42 -27.72 2.27
CA ARG A 330 -24.48 -27.47 3.27
C ARG A 330 -25.81 -28.05 2.82
N PRO A 331 -26.71 -28.36 3.77
CA PRO A 331 -28.11 -28.66 3.44
C PRO A 331 -28.71 -27.46 2.69
N TRP A 332 -29.36 -27.73 1.58
CA TRP A 332 -29.98 -26.74 0.72
C TRP A 332 -31.32 -27.22 0.18
N VAL A 333 -32.21 -26.27 -0.07
CA VAL A 333 -33.45 -26.58 -0.79
C VAL A 333 -33.30 -26.08 -2.22
N ASP A 334 -33.34 -26.98 -3.19
CA ASP A 334 -33.20 -26.63 -4.60
C ASP A 334 -34.46 -25.93 -5.17
N SER A 335 -34.38 -25.52 -6.45
CA SER A 335 -35.49 -24.86 -7.15
C SER A 335 -36.75 -25.73 -7.30
N LYS A 336 -36.64 -27.04 -7.07
CA LYS A 336 -37.79 -28.00 -7.09
C LYS A 336 -38.36 -28.27 -5.70
N GLY A 337 -37.84 -27.61 -4.66
CA GLY A 337 -38.25 -27.81 -3.28
C GLY A 337 -37.65 -29.05 -2.62
N GLN A 338 -36.61 -29.67 -3.21
CA GLN A 338 -35.98 -30.87 -2.68
C GLN A 338 -34.78 -30.56 -1.82
N LEU A 339 -34.63 -31.26 -0.71
CA LEU A 339 -33.44 -31.15 0.14
C LEU A 339 -32.25 -31.82 -0.55
N CYS A 340 -31.18 -31.10 -0.73
CA CYS A 340 -29.93 -31.56 -1.32
C CYS A 340 -28.70 -31.07 -0.54
N VAL A 341 -27.54 -31.57 -0.90
CA VAL A 341 -26.24 -31.08 -0.39
C VAL A 341 -25.62 -30.20 -1.46
N MET A 342 -25.52 -28.90 -1.17
CA MET A 342 -25.09 -27.86 -2.10
C MET A 342 -23.77 -27.26 -1.65
N PRO A 343 -22.77 -27.07 -2.53
CA PRO A 343 -21.65 -26.20 -2.23
C PRO A 343 -22.13 -24.74 -2.18
N THR A 344 -21.90 -24.08 -1.07
CA THR A 344 -22.32 -22.69 -0.84
C THR A 344 -21.16 -21.85 -0.34
N VAL A 345 -21.17 -20.56 -0.63
CA VAL A 345 -20.29 -19.54 -0.05
C VAL A 345 -21.13 -18.46 0.60
N THR A 346 -20.67 -17.94 1.73
CA THR A 346 -21.26 -16.72 2.29
C THR A 346 -20.48 -15.52 1.77
N ALA A 347 -21.17 -14.65 1.01
CA ALA A 347 -20.70 -13.33 0.65
C ALA A 347 -21.19 -12.32 1.67
N SER A 348 -20.35 -11.36 2.05
CA SER A 348 -20.70 -10.28 2.95
C SER A 348 -20.42 -8.93 2.28
N LEU A 349 -21.20 -7.94 2.66
CA LEU A 349 -21.01 -6.54 2.32
C LEU A 349 -20.89 -5.74 3.61
N ALA A 350 -19.78 -5.05 3.80
CA ALA A 350 -19.64 -3.95 4.74
C ALA A 350 -19.71 -2.66 3.93
N ALA A 351 -20.64 -1.76 4.25
CA ALA A 351 -20.81 -0.53 3.48
C ALA A 351 -21.08 0.68 4.37
N ASP A 352 -20.75 1.86 3.83
CA ASP A 352 -20.86 3.15 4.49
C ASP A 352 -22.30 3.68 4.39
N HIS A 353 -22.96 3.81 5.55
CA HIS A 353 -24.35 4.26 5.61
C HIS A 353 -24.55 5.75 5.27
N ARG A 354 -23.47 6.49 5.08
CA ARG A 354 -23.52 7.87 4.56
C ARG A 354 -23.73 7.90 3.04
N VAL A 355 -23.43 6.79 2.34
CA VAL A 355 -23.44 6.71 0.88
C VAL A 355 -24.54 5.77 0.36
N SER A 356 -24.82 4.70 1.09
CA SER A 356 -25.79 3.68 0.70
C SER A 356 -26.57 3.18 1.90
N ASP A 357 -27.57 2.34 1.66
CA ASP A 357 -28.43 1.76 2.70
C ASP A 357 -28.62 0.24 2.50
N GLY A 358 -29.32 -0.39 3.45
CA GLY A 358 -29.58 -1.82 3.43
C GLY A 358 -30.36 -2.30 2.20
N HIS A 359 -31.24 -1.48 1.62
CA HIS A 359 -31.98 -1.83 0.41
C HIS A 359 -31.03 -1.93 -0.79
N ARG A 360 -30.18 -0.92 -0.98
CA ARG A 360 -29.20 -0.90 -2.06
C ARG A 360 -28.18 -2.02 -1.90
N GLY A 361 -27.70 -2.25 -0.67
CA GLY A 361 -26.79 -3.35 -0.37
C GLY A 361 -27.39 -4.75 -0.64
N ALA A 362 -28.67 -4.96 -0.33
CA ALA A 362 -29.37 -6.20 -0.65
C ALA A 362 -29.49 -6.45 -2.16
N LEU A 363 -29.79 -5.40 -2.94
CA LEU A 363 -29.81 -5.50 -4.41
C LEU A 363 -28.42 -5.79 -5.00
N PHE A 364 -27.35 -5.20 -4.45
CA PHE A 364 -25.97 -5.49 -4.83
C PHE A 364 -25.62 -6.97 -4.59
N LEU A 365 -25.93 -7.52 -3.41
CA LEU A 365 -25.68 -8.92 -3.10
C LEU A 365 -26.53 -9.87 -3.93
N ALA A 366 -27.78 -9.51 -4.24
CA ALA A 366 -28.62 -10.27 -5.14
C ALA A 366 -28.03 -10.32 -6.57
N GLU A 367 -27.53 -9.19 -7.08
CA GLU A 367 -26.83 -9.15 -8.37
C GLU A 367 -25.58 -10.03 -8.35
N LEU A 368 -24.76 -9.94 -7.31
CA LEU A 368 -23.58 -10.76 -7.13
C LEU A 368 -23.94 -12.27 -7.15
N ARG A 369 -25.03 -12.66 -6.48
CA ARG A 369 -25.57 -14.03 -6.53
C ARG A 369 -25.92 -14.43 -7.97
N GLU A 370 -26.68 -13.63 -8.70
CA GLU A 370 -27.10 -13.93 -10.07
C GLU A 370 -25.91 -14.04 -11.04
N LEU A 371 -24.91 -13.17 -10.90
CA LEU A 371 -23.69 -13.24 -11.69
C LEU A 371 -22.92 -14.54 -11.47
N LEU A 372 -22.82 -15.00 -10.25
CA LEU A 372 -22.17 -16.29 -9.91
C LEU A 372 -22.98 -17.52 -10.37
N GLN A 373 -24.29 -17.37 -10.65
CA GLN A 373 -25.08 -18.41 -11.31
C GLN A 373 -24.87 -18.46 -12.83
N GLN A 374 -24.20 -17.46 -13.42
CA GLN A 374 -23.96 -17.35 -14.87
C GLN A 374 -22.47 -17.15 -15.16
N PRO A 375 -21.61 -18.10 -14.77
CA PRO A 375 -20.16 -17.95 -14.88
C PRO A 375 -19.67 -17.76 -16.32
N GLU A 376 -20.41 -18.27 -17.32
CA GLU A 376 -20.15 -18.07 -18.75
C GLU A 376 -20.15 -16.57 -19.13
N ALA A 377 -21.05 -15.79 -18.52
CA ALA A 377 -21.16 -14.36 -18.77
C ALA A 377 -20.00 -13.56 -18.16
N LEU A 378 -19.26 -14.15 -17.23
CA LEU A 378 -18.08 -13.53 -16.61
C LEU A 378 -16.81 -13.68 -17.49
N GLN A 379 -16.81 -14.59 -18.47
CA GLN A 379 -15.63 -14.94 -19.25
C GLN A 379 -15.14 -13.79 -20.14
N THR A 380 -16.04 -13.00 -20.66
CA THR A 380 -15.73 -11.88 -21.56
C THR A 380 -15.68 -10.55 -20.82
N GLY A 381 -14.83 -9.64 -21.29
CA GLY A 381 -14.78 -8.26 -20.78
C GLY A 381 -15.99 -7.41 -21.20
N ASP A 382 -16.82 -7.93 -22.10
CA ASP A 382 -17.95 -7.17 -22.63
C ASP A 382 -19.23 -7.49 -21.86
N THR A 383 -19.83 -6.44 -21.38
CA THR A 383 -21.05 -6.48 -20.59
C THR A 383 -22.25 -6.51 -21.52
N ARG A 384 -23.31 -7.20 -21.09
CA ARG A 384 -24.66 -7.07 -21.65
C ARG A 384 -25.00 -5.63 -21.99
N PRO A 385 -25.71 -5.41 -23.09
CA PRO A 385 -26.17 -4.10 -23.50
C PRO A 385 -27.04 -3.41 -22.46
#